data_5fb18cae8718ea4cca856dae8481185f
#
_entry.id   5fb18cae8718ea4cca856dae8481185f
#
_cell.length_a   1.000
_cell.length_b   1.000
_cell.length_c   1.000
_cell.angle_alpha   90.00
_cell.angle_beta   90.00
_cell.angle_gamma   90.00
#
_symmetry.space_group_name_H-M   'P 1'
#
loop_
_entity.id
_entity.type
_entity.pdbx_description
1 polymer ?
#
loop_
_entity_poly.entity_id
_entity_poly.type
_entity_poly.pdbx_seq_one_letter_code
_entity_poly.pdbx_strand_id
1 'polypeptide(L)'
;SNLERAKEKYRIISDVVKEMRRIDPTRPICFDSNYQAKGKDKKFGADFMSSIDDGDIDDMHGYYNWYDYSVFRFFNGEFQKQFKVADRPLISQEMSTGYPNNETGHPTRSYQLIHQNPYTLIGYESYDWADPASFLKVQAFITGELAETLRRSNDQASGIMHFALMTWFRQTYDYQNIEPYPTYYALKRALQPVLVSAELWGRNLYAGEKLPTRIYVVNDREDGTDLQPSLLRWEIQDESGKCLASGSEKIPAVKHYARYYAEPDIQLPANLPADKTKAKLVLKLTENGLPISANEYELLLTNKEWNVGQVDPNKKIVLLDKDNTKTVFDFLNINNQPISSIKELLISKLKADLCVISGLTACTDEEKELIRTYQSKGGKLLFLNSKEAVKAIYPEYITGWIIPTEGDIVIMERNDAPVFNDIDVLELRYFNNNKREIPQACTATLKVHRHKNVTELAGQMKIHAYIDGGKPEDRIERIESMRGLTMLQIADGKGEAMISTMCTEKATTDPVAGKLVVNMINCLTTNK
;
A
#
# COMPACT_ATOMS: atom_id res chain seq x y z
N SER A 1 8.14 11.87 42.57
CA SER A 1 7.70 12.27 41.23
C SER A 1 7.50 11.06 40.33
N ASN A 2 6.73 11.15 39.26
CA ASN A 2 6.54 10.06 38.30
C ASN A 2 7.88 9.63 37.67
N LEU A 3 8.82 10.55 37.55
CA LEU A 3 10.16 10.28 37.04
C LEU A 3 10.97 9.37 37.97
N GLU A 4 10.95 9.63 39.27
CA GLU A 4 11.67 8.78 40.24
C GLU A 4 11.07 7.38 40.32
N ARG A 5 9.75 7.24 40.25
CA ARG A 5 9.11 5.93 40.15
C ARG A 5 9.51 5.17 38.90
N ALA A 6 9.63 5.87 37.76
CA ALA A 6 10.09 5.27 36.52
C ALA A 6 11.58 4.88 36.60
N LYS A 7 12.44 5.66 37.25
CA LYS A 7 13.84 5.28 37.51
C LYS A 7 13.93 4.06 38.42
N GLU A 8 13.07 3.96 39.40
CA GLU A 8 13.03 2.77 40.28
C GLU A 8 12.68 1.49 39.51
N LYS A 9 11.72 1.57 38.58
CA LYS A 9 11.45 0.45 37.64
C LYS A 9 12.75 -0.02 36.97
N TYR A 10 13.55 0.90 36.45
CA TYR A 10 14.77 0.54 35.72
C TYR A 10 15.88 -0.01 36.65
N ARG A 11 15.94 0.40 37.91
CA ARG A 11 16.84 -0.24 38.91
C ARG A 11 16.47 -1.70 39.12
N ILE A 12 15.16 -1.98 39.28
CA ILE A 12 14.66 -3.35 39.43
C ILE A 12 14.98 -4.19 38.19
N ILE A 13 14.76 -3.64 36.99
CA ILE A 13 15.11 -4.32 35.75
C ILE A 13 16.61 -4.63 35.70
N SER A 14 17.46 -3.67 36.07
CA SER A 14 18.92 -3.88 36.13
C SER A 14 19.29 -5.04 37.05
N ASP A 15 18.68 -5.14 38.20
CA ASP A 15 18.96 -6.25 39.12
C ASP A 15 18.49 -7.60 38.55
N VAL A 16 17.34 -7.62 37.87
CA VAL A 16 16.88 -8.83 37.17
C VAL A 16 17.85 -9.22 36.02
N VAL A 17 18.31 -8.28 35.22
CA VAL A 17 19.25 -8.53 34.12
C VAL A 17 20.57 -9.09 34.68
N LYS A 18 21.10 -8.53 35.77
CA LYS A 18 22.31 -9.04 36.41
C LYS A 18 22.13 -10.48 36.91
N GLU A 19 20.97 -10.79 37.49
CA GLU A 19 20.69 -12.15 37.92
C GLU A 19 20.51 -13.12 36.75
N MET A 20 19.89 -12.70 35.67
CA MET A 20 19.79 -13.48 34.42
C MET A 20 21.19 -13.81 33.87
N ARG A 21 22.09 -12.83 33.82
CA ARG A 21 23.49 -13.06 33.37
C ARG A 21 24.24 -14.00 34.31
N ARG A 22 23.99 -13.93 35.61
CA ARG A 22 24.59 -14.87 36.56
C ARG A 22 24.15 -16.31 36.33
N ILE A 23 22.89 -16.51 35.90
CA ILE A 23 22.32 -17.83 35.62
C ILE A 23 22.78 -18.33 34.24
N ASP A 24 22.67 -17.46 33.22
CA ASP A 24 23.07 -17.79 31.83
C ASP A 24 23.84 -16.61 31.21
N PRO A 25 25.19 -16.63 31.24
CA PRO A 25 26.01 -15.59 30.64
C PRO A 25 26.17 -15.72 29.13
N THR A 26 25.58 -16.73 28.49
CA THR A 26 25.84 -17.07 27.09
C THR A 26 24.91 -16.37 26.11
N ARG A 27 23.78 -15.86 26.56
CA ARG A 27 22.77 -15.24 25.69
C ARG A 27 22.79 -13.72 25.78
N PRO A 28 22.63 -13.04 24.61
CA PRO A 28 22.44 -11.60 24.62
C PRO A 28 21.07 -11.26 25.27
N ILE A 29 21.03 -10.14 25.98
CA ILE A 29 19.87 -9.69 26.73
C ILE A 29 19.37 -8.36 26.18
N CYS A 30 18.08 -8.27 25.89
CA CYS A 30 17.38 -7.01 25.73
C CYS A 30 17.02 -6.45 27.12
N PHE A 31 17.40 -5.21 27.41
CA PHE A 31 17.24 -4.64 28.74
C PHE A 31 15.76 -4.46 29.15
N ASP A 32 14.92 -4.06 28.24
CA ASP A 32 13.47 -3.93 28.43
C ASP A 32 12.78 -4.08 27.07
N SER A 33 11.50 -4.38 27.07
CA SER A 33 10.70 -4.48 25.86
C SER A 33 10.45 -3.09 25.24
N ASN A 34 10.50 -3.00 23.92
CA ASN A 34 10.43 -1.73 23.15
C ASN A 34 11.43 -0.70 23.69
N TYR A 35 12.67 -1.13 23.85
CA TYR A 35 13.71 -0.38 24.51
C TYR A 35 14.85 -0.01 23.57
N GLN A 36 15.12 1.28 23.50
CA GLN A 36 16.25 1.84 22.78
C GLN A 36 17.06 2.72 23.73
N ALA A 37 18.30 2.33 24.02
CA ALA A 37 19.15 2.98 24.99
C ALA A 37 19.21 4.51 24.81
N LYS A 38 19.54 5.00 23.60
CA LYS A 38 19.63 6.44 23.33
C LYS A 38 18.32 7.22 23.53
N GLY A 39 17.18 6.57 23.33
CA GLY A 39 15.88 7.19 23.60
C GLY A 39 15.63 7.39 25.08
N LYS A 40 16.17 6.49 25.92
CA LYS A 40 16.02 6.56 27.38
C LYS A 40 16.99 7.56 28.00
N ASP A 41 18.18 7.74 27.43
CA ASP A 41 19.16 8.76 27.87
C ASP A 41 18.56 10.17 27.92
N LYS A 42 17.79 10.52 26.90
CA LYS A 42 17.10 11.81 26.85
C LYS A 42 16.08 12.00 27.97
N LYS A 43 15.44 10.93 28.40
CA LYS A 43 14.36 10.97 29.40
C LYS A 43 14.86 10.87 30.83
N PHE A 44 15.87 10.05 31.10
CA PHE A 44 16.31 9.69 32.45
C PHE A 44 17.69 10.23 32.80
N GLY A 45 18.45 10.70 31.84
CA GLY A 45 19.83 11.14 31.93
C GLY A 45 20.81 10.02 31.57
N ALA A 46 21.81 10.33 30.74
CA ALA A 46 22.79 9.37 30.26
C ALA A 46 23.58 8.71 31.40
N ASP A 47 23.99 9.47 32.40
CA ASP A 47 24.74 8.95 33.57
C ASP A 47 23.92 7.92 34.35
N PHE A 48 22.62 8.17 34.54
CA PHE A 48 21.74 7.23 35.20
C PHE A 48 21.59 5.96 34.36
N MET A 49 21.31 6.09 33.07
CA MET A 49 21.10 4.93 32.20
C MET A 49 22.38 4.09 32.07
N SER A 50 23.52 4.70 31.87
CA SER A 50 24.81 3.99 31.77
C SER A 50 25.21 3.25 33.05
N SER A 51 24.69 3.68 34.22
CA SER A 51 24.96 3.02 35.49
C SER A 51 24.13 1.75 35.72
N ILE A 52 23.04 1.56 34.94
CA ILE A 52 22.09 0.46 35.15
C ILE A 52 21.86 -0.43 33.93
N ASP A 53 22.03 0.10 32.73
CA ASP A 53 21.74 -0.60 31.49
C ASP A 53 22.90 -1.55 31.14
N ASP A 54 22.69 -2.83 31.38
CA ASP A 54 23.59 -3.94 31.06
C ASP A 54 23.03 -4.79 29.90
N GLY A 55 22.21 -4.21 29.05
CA GLY A 55 21.65 -4.87 27.86
C GLY A 55 22.65 -4.93 26.70
N ASP A 56 22.53 -5.94 25.86
CA ASP A 56 23.39 -6.16 24.68
C ASP A 56 22.71 -5.67 23.41
N ILE A 57 21.38 -5.68 23.35
CA ILE A 57 20.58 -5.38 22.17
C ILE A 57 19.49 -4.36 22.48
N ASP A 58 19.17 -3.57 21.48
CA ASP A 58 18.01 -2.71 21.50
C ASP A 58 16.82 -3.40 20.82
N ASP A 59 15.62 -3.10 21.26
CA ASP A 59 14.37 -3.64 20.75
C ASP A 59 13.43 -2.53 20.33
N MET A 60 12.72 -2.77 19.23
CA MET A 60 11.66 -1.90 18.77
C MET A 60 10.41 -2.69 18.42
N HIS A 61 9.28 -2.19 18.88
CA HIS A 61 7.98 -2.63 18.42
C HIS A 61 7.55 -1.75 17.25
N GLY A 62 7.99 -2.15 16.07
CA GLY A 62 7.68 -1.43 14.85
C GLY A 62 6.55 -2.12 14.13
N TYR A 63 5.31 -1.75 14.40
CA TYR A 63 4.19 -2.22 13.60
C TYR A 63 4.17 -1.58 12.21
N TYR A 64 5.13 -0.71 11.95
CA TYR A 64 5.44 -0.02 10.71
C TYR A 64 4.22 0.32 9.89
N ASN A 65 3.20 0.65 10.55
CA ASN A 65 1.96 1.23 10.09
C ASN A 65 1.67 0.94 8.61
N TRP A 66 1.77 -0.33 8.27
CA TRP A 66 1.40 -0.79 6.94
C TRP A 66 -0.09 -0.51 6.63
N TYR A 67 -0.79 0.02 7.62
CA TYR A 67 -2.11 0.60 7.52
C TYR A 67 -2.07 2.07 7.14
N ASP A 68 -1.05 2.78 7.65
CA ASP A 68 -0.86 4.22 7.52
C ASP A 68 0.24 4.57 6.55
N TYR A 69 1.27 3.74 6.53
CA TYR A 69 2.50 3.99 5.83
C TYR A 69 2.72 2.95 4.77
N SER A 70 3.16 3.43 3.62
CA SER A 70 3.66 2.58 2.55
C SER A 70 4.94 1.85 2.99
N VAL A 71 5.07 0.59 2.61
CA VAL A 71 6.35 -0.13 2.71
C VAL A 71 7.45 0.56 1.90
N PHE A 72 7.09 1.37 0.90
CA PHE A 72 8.03 2.10 0.04
C PHE A 72 8.78 3.23 0.76
N ARG A 73 8.30 3.73 1.88
CA ARG A 73 9.05 4.71 2.71
C ARG A 73 10.42 4.19 3.10
N PHE A 74 10.52 2.90 3.37
CA PHE A 74 11.76 2.29 3.81
C PHE A 74 12.77 2.12 2.67
N PHE A 75 12.32 2.08 1.43
CA PHE A 75 13.20 2.03 0.25
C PHE A 75 14.11 3.25 0.14
N ASN A 76 13.70 4.38 0.69
CA ASN A 76 14.49 5.61 0.73
C ASN A 76 15.31 5.79 2.02
N GLY A 77 15.46 4.74 2.82
CA GLY A 77 16.21 4.78 4.08
C GLY A 77 15.50 5.57 5.20
N GLU A 78 14.20 5.77 5.11
CA GLU A 78 13.43 6.46 6.16
C GLU A 78 13.44 5.72 7.48
N PHE A 79 13.46 4.39 7.44
CA PHE A 79 13.62 3.55 8.62
C PHE A 79 14.87 3.88 9.40
N GLN A 80 16.01 3.98 8.72
CA GLN A 80 17.30 4.33 9.36
C GLN A 80 17.28 5.72 9.97
N LYS A 81 16.61 6.69 9.33
CA LYS A 81 16.47 8.04 9.89
C LYS A 81 15.67 8.05 11.17
N GLN A 82 14.63 7.24 11.24
CA GLN A 82 13.72 7.18 12.38
C GLN A 82 14.29 6.38 13.57
N PHE A 83 15.02 5.29 13.30
CA PHE A 83 15.45 4.30 14.28
C PHE A 83 16.97 4.14 14.39
N LYS A 84 17.75 5.09 13.90
CA LYS A 84 19.20 5.02 13.94
C LYS A 84 19.71 4.98 15.38
N VAL A 85 20.15 3.80 15.81
CA VAL A 85 20.82 3.54 17.07
C VAL A 85 22.27 3.15 16.76
N ALA A 86 23.27 3.75 17.42
CA ALA A 86 24.64 3.69 16.93
C ALA A 86 25.43 2.50 17.42
N ASP A 87 25.14 1.92 18.57
CA ASP A 87 26.15 1.10 19.28
C ASP A 87 25.69 -0.31 19.67
N ARG A 88 24.43 -0.65 19.38
CA ARG A 88 23.87 -1.97 19.68
C ARG A 88 23.12 -2.55 18.48
N PRO A 89 23.12 -3.88 18.31
CA PRO A 89 22.22 -4.54 17.38
C PRO A 89 20.77 -4.15 17.69
N LEU A 90 19.97 -3.86 16.67
CA LEU A 90 18.55 -3.55 16.79
C LEU A 90 17.73 -4.73 16.29
N ILE A 91 16.80 -5.20 17.11
CA ILE A 91 15.84 -6.23 16.75
C ILE A 91 14.45 -5.58 16.62
N SER A 92 13.72 -5.87 15.53
CA SER A 92 12.29 -5.60 15.47
C SER A 92 11.56 -6.80 16.07
N GLN A 93 11.27 -6.73 17.36
CA GLN A 93 10.68 -7.85 18.12
C GLN A 93 9.18 -7.98 17.91
N GLU A 94 8.49 -6.89 17.69
CA GLU A 94 7.07 -6.90 17.35
C GLU A 94 6.84 -6.20 16.00
N MET A 95 6.55 -7.00 14.99
CA MET A 95 6.11 -6.57 13.69
C MET A 95 4.86 -7.36 13.35
N SER A 96 3.71 -6.72 13.28
CA SER A 96 2.45 -7.40 13.03
C SER A 96 1.70 -6.78 11.86
N THR A 97 0.98 -7.60 11.16
CA THR A 97 0.20 -7.25 9.98
C THR A 97 -1.24 -7.77 10.05
N GLY A 98 -1.76 -7.90 11.25
CA GLY A 98 -3.10 -8.40 11.51
C GLY A 98 -3.11 -9.79 12.13
N TYR A 99 -4.25 -10.17 12.67
CA TYR A 99 -4.44 -11.41 13.43
C TYR A 99 -5.61 -12.20 12.85
N PRO A 100 -5.35 -13.25 12.07
CA PRO A 100 -6.40 -14.17 11.66
C PRO A 100 -6.89 -15.00 12.84
N ASN A 101 -8.17 -15.32 12.80
CA ASN A 101 -8.75 -16.28 13.72
C ASN A 101 -8.12 -17.65 13.50
N ASN A 102 -7.80 -18.33 14.59
CA ASN A 102 -7.11 -19.61 14.57
C ASN A 102 -7.88 -20.74 13.83
N GLU A 103 -9.20 -20.67 13.79
CA GLU A 103 -10.03 -21.70 13.16
C GLU A 103 -10.48 -21.30 11.75
N THR A 104 -10.90 -20.04 11.58
CA THR A 104 -11.59 -19.61 10.37
C THR A 104 -10.71 -18.81 9.41
N GLY A 105 -9.61 -18.19 9.90
CA GLY A 105 -8.76 -17.31 9.13
C GLY A 105 -9.32 -15.88 8.98
N HIS A 106 -10.54 -15.61 9.43
CA HIS A 106 -11.08 -14.25 9.45
C HIS A 106 -10.31 -13.36 10.41
N PRO A 107 -10.19 -12.05 10.15
CA PRO A 107 -9.52 -11.15 11.06
C PRO A 107 -10.22 -11.13 12.42
N THR A 108 -9.45 -11.29 13.48
CA THR A 108 -9.97 -11.14 14.83
C THR A 108 -10.12 -9.68 15.16
N ARG A 109 -11.16 -9.35 15.92
CA ARG A 109 -11.25 -8.01 16.53
C ARG A 109 -10.23 -7.92 17.65
N SER A 110 -9.19 -7.15 17.44
CA SER A 110 -8.50 -6.58 18.58
C SER A 110 -9.36 -5.46 19.15
N TYR A 111 -9.55 -5.51 20.42
CA TYR A 111 -10.35 -4.53 21.13
C TYR A 111 -9.75 -3.12 21.13
N GLN A 112 -8.51 -2.97 20.69
CA GLN A 112 -7.77 -1.72 20.79
C GLN A 112 -7.30 -1.17 19.44
N LEU A 113 -7.23 -2.00 18.40
CA LEU A 113 -6.53 -1.63 17.18
C LEU A 113 -7.48 -1.67 15.98
N ILE A 114 -7.77 -0.52 15.41
CA ILE A 114 -8.57 -0.35 14.20
C ILE A 114 -7.97 -1.14 13.03
N HIS A 115 -6.67 -1.21 12.99
CA HIS A 115 -5.89 -1.84 11.93
C HIS A 115 -6.12 -3.35 11.79
N GLN A 116 -6.87 -3.96 12.69
CA GLN A 116 -7.25 -5.36 12.57
C GLN A 116 -8.65 -5.55 11.99
N ASN A 117 -9.31 -4.47 11.65
CA ASN A 117 -10.58 -4.58 10.95
C ASN A 117 -10.36 -4.85 9.46
N PRO A 118 -11.16 -5.74 8.85
CA PRO A 118 -10.98 -6.10 7.44
C PRO A 118 -11.06 -4.91 6.51
N TYR A 119 -11.94 -3.96 6.77
CA TYR A 119 -12.14 -2.81 5.90
C TYR A 119 -10.95 -1.83 5.84
N THR A 120 -10.00 -1.90 6.78
CA THR A 120 -8.76 -1.13 6.68
C THR A 120 -7.82 -1.68 5.62
N LEU A 121 -7.98 -2.93 5.26
CA LEU A 121 -7.12 -3.64 4.32
C LEU A 121 -7.77 -3.89 2.96
N ILE A 122 -9.09 -4.09 2.94
CA ILE A 122 -9.79 -4.61 1.77
C ILE A 122 -10.96 -3.71 1.35
N GLY A 123 -11.51 -2.94 2.29
CA GLY A 123 -12.74 -2.15 2.14
C GLY A 123 -13.89 -2.73 2.96
N TYR A 124 -14.72 -1.84 3.49
CA TYR A 124 -15.78 -2.24 4.42
C TYR A 124 -16.84 -3.11 3.76
N GLU A 125 -17.33 -2.67 2.61
CA GLU A 125 -18.36 -3.35 1.84
C GLU A 125 -17.80 -4.46 0.93
N SER A 126 -16.48 -4.45 0.70
CA SER A 126 -15.80 -5.39 -0.20
C SER A 126 -15.27 -6.62 0.52
N TYR A 127 -15.29 -6.62 1.84
CA TYR A 127 -14.85 -7.79 2.60
C TYR A 127 -15.90 -8.89 2.56
N ASP A 128 -15.50 -10.04 2.02
CA ASP A 128 -16.34 -11.24 2.06
C ASP A 128 -16.23 -11.93 3.42
N TRP A 129 -17.28 -11.85 4.21
CA TRP A 129 -17.36 -12.49 5.51
C TRP A 129 -17.49 -14.03 5.45
N ALA A 130 -17.74 -14.58 4.28
CA ALA A 130 -17.75 -16.01 4.06
C ALA A 130 -16.36 -16.57 3.73
N ASP A 131 -15.50 -15.75 3.09
CA ASP A 131 -14.15 -16.15 2.67
C ASP A 131 -13.08 -15.14 3.13
N PRO A 132 -12.15 -15.53 4.02
CA PRO A 132 -11.06 -14.69 4.48
C PRO A 132 -9.89 -14.55 3.48
N ALA A 133 -9.95 -15.19 2.30
CA ALA A 133 -8.81 -15.30 1.40
C ALA A 133 -8.17 -13.95 1.05
N SER A 134 -8.98 -12.92 0.76
CA SER A 134 -8.49 -11.57 0.43
C SER A 134 -7.72 -10.94 1.60
N PHE A 135 -8.22 -11.09 2.82
CA PHE A 135 -7.52 -10.61 4.02
C PHE A 135 -6.19 -11.35 4.23
N LEU A 136 -6.20 -12.67 4.16
CA LEU A 136 -5.00 -13.49 4.34
C LEU A 136 -3.95 -13.20 3.25
N LYS A 137 -4.39 -12.95 2.02
CA LYS A 137 -3.50 -12.56 0.91
C LYS A 137 -2.83 -11.22 1.17
N VAL A 138 -3.59 -10.21 1.59
CA VAL A 138 -3.04 -8.87 1.91
C VAL A 138 -2.10 -8.93 3.11
N GLN A 139 -2.48 -9.65 4.15
CA GLN A 139 -1.63 -9.88 5.31
C GLN A 139 -0.27 -10.48 4.91
N ALA A 140 -0.30 -11.56 4.12
CA ALA A 140 0.89 -12.23 3.64
C ALA A 140 1.78 -11.30 2.80
N PHE A 141 1.17 -10.56 1.86
CA PHE A 141 1.87 -9.61 1.01
C PHE A 141 2.61 -8.55 1.83
N ILE A 142 1.90 -7.83 2.70
CA ILE A 142 2.50 -6.74 3.48
C ILE A 142 3.56 -7.27 4.45
N THR A 143 3.30 -8.40 5.11
CA THR A 143 4.28 -9.02 6.03
C THR A 143 5.56 -9.41 5.32
N GLY A 144 5.45 -10.07 4.17
CA GLY A 144 6.60 -10.46 3.35
C GLY A 144 7.39 -9.25 2.85
N GLU A 145 6.71 -8.27 2.25
CA GLU A 145 7.35 -7.04 1.75
C GLU A 145 8.06 -6.27 2.86
N LEU A 146 7.45 -6.17 4.04
CA LEU A 146 8.06 -5.47 5.16
C LEU A 146 9.32 -6.19 5.66
N ALA A 147 9.26 -7.52 5.82
CA ALA A 147 10.41 -8.32 6.24
C ALA A 147 11.56 -8.24 5.21
N GLU A 148 11.26 -8.36 3.93
CA GLU A 148 12.26 -8.21 2.87
C GLU A 148 12.84 -6.79 2.82
N THR A 149 12.00 -5.76 2.97
CA THR A 149 12.42 -4.36 2.97
C THR A 149 13.39 -4.07 4.12
N LEU A 150 13.11 -4.56 5.32
CA LEU A 150 14.01 -4.42 6.46
C LEU A 150 15.36 -5.08 6.19
N ARG A 151 15.39 -6.26 5.57
CA ARG A 151 16.64 -6.94 5.21
C ARG A 151 17.37 -6.25 4.06
N ARG A 152 16.67 -5.66 3.09
CA ARG A 152 17.29 -4.92 1.98
C ARG A 152 17.89 -3.59 2.41
N SER A 153 17.21 -2.83 3.25
CA SER A 153 17.45 -1.39 3.41
C SER A 153 17.99 -0.98 4.77
N ASN A 154 17.99 -1.84 5.77
CA ASN A 154 18.42 -1.47 7.11
C ASN A 154 19.69 -2.18 7.55
N ASP A 155 20.82 -1.45 7.55
CA ASP A 155 22.11 -1.95 8.02
C ASP A 155 22.15 -2.19 9.53
N GLN A 156 21.17 -1.72 10.27
CA GLN A 156 21.15 -1.76 11.74
C GLN A 156 20.12 -2.74 12.29
N ALA A 157 19.19 -3.25 11.47
CA ALA A 157 18.27 -4.29 11.89
C ALA A 157 18.97 -5.65 11.86
N SER A 158 19.33 -6.11 13.03
CA SER A 158 20.03 -7.40 13.23
C SER A 158 19.07 -8.57 13.35
N GLY A 159 17.78 -8.33 13.55
CA GLY A 159 16.76 -9.36 13.65
C GLY A 159 15.36 -8.84 13.39
N ILE A 160 14.52 -9.72 12.87
CA ILE A 160 13.12 -9.46 12.58
C ILE A 160 12.30 -10.59 13.21
N MET A 161 11.36 -10.26 14.08
CA MET A 161 10.45 -11.20 14.69
C MET A 161 9.01 -10.73 14.43
N HIS A 162 8.27 -11.53 13.70
CA HIS A 162 6.87 -11.23 13.44
C HIS A 162 6.02 -11.62 14.66
N PHE A 163 5.24 -10.71 15.15
CA PHE A 163 4.30 -10.94 16.25
C PHE A 163 2.92 -11.36 15.71
N ALA A 164 2.47 -12.59 15.92
CA ALA A 164 3.16 -13.64 16.63
C ALA A 164 2.99 -14.97 15.88
N LEU A 165 3.80 -15.98 16.21
CA LEU A 165 3.76 -17.31 15.61
C LEU A 165 2.35 -17.89 15.48
N MET A 166 1.50 -17.69 16.48
CA MET A 166 0.09 -18.15 16.45
C MET A 166 -0.73 -17.58 15.30
N THR A 167 -0.34 -16.44 14.74
CA THR A 167 -1.04 -15.82 13.60
C THR A 167 -0.60 -16.36 12.24
N TRP A 168 0.36 -17.27 12.22
CA TRP A 168 0.89 -17.86 10.99
C TRP A 168 0.18 -19.15 10.60
N PHE A 169 -0.58 -19.72 11.54
CA PHE A 169 -1.16 -21.04 11.39
C PHE A 169 -2.63 -21.07 11.79
N ARG A 170 -3.37 -21.91 11.09
CA ARG A 170 -4.68 -22.37 11.48
C ARG A 170 -4.54 -23.56 12.42
N GLN A 171 -5.47 -23.69 13.37
CA GLN A 171 -5.53 -24.82 14.31
C GLN A 171 -4.23 -25.01 15.12
N THR A 172 -3.65 -23.93 15.61
CA THR A 172 -2.39 -23.94 16.38
C THR A 172 -2.43 -24.78 17.65
N TYR A 173 -3.61 -25.07 18.17
CA TYR A 173 -3.78 -25.93 19.37
C TYR A 173 -3.99 -27.40 19.04
N ASP A 174 -4.08 -27.75 17.75
CA ASP A 174 -4.19 -29.12 17.26
C ASP A 174 -3.00 -29.44 16.36
N TYR A 175 -1.92 -29.95 16.97
CA TYR A 175 -0.67 -30.22 16.25
C TYR A 175 -0.79 -31.27 15.13
N GLN A 176 -1.88 -32.07 15.09
CA GLN A 176 -2.12 -33.05 14.05
C GLN A 176 -2.75 -32.41 12.80
N ASN A 177 -3.46 -31.31 13.00
CA ASN A 177 -4.22 -30.61 11.93
C ASN A 177 -3.74 -29.16 11.73
N ILE A 178 -2.56 -28.81 12.23
CA ILE A 178 -1.99 -27.46 12.05
C ILE A 178 -1.75 -27.16 10.56
N GLU A 179 -2.29 -26.06 10.09
CA GLU A 179 -2.16 -25.62 8.69
C GLU A 179 -1.54 -24.22 8.62
N PRO A 180 -0.50 -24.00 7.78
CA PRO A 180 0.09 -22.69 7.62
C PRO A 180 -0.82 -21.76 6.82
N TYR A 181 -0.97 -20.52 7.31
CA TYR A 181 -1.55 -19.43 6.53
C TYR A 181 -0.56 -18.89 5.47
N PRO A 182 -1.04 -18.17 4.45
CA PRO A 182 -0.18 -17.55 3.44
C PRO A 182 0.99 -16.73 4.02
N THR A 183 0.79 -16.09 5.17
CA THR A 183 1.82 -15.33 5.91
C THR A 183 3.03 -16.17 6.28
N TYR A 184 2.85 -17.44 6.65
CA TYR A 184 3.97 -18.34 6.91
C TYR A 184 4.88 -18.51 5.69
N TYR A 185 4.29 -18.73 4.52
CA TYR A 185 5.07 -18.88 3.29
C TYR A 185 5.76 -17.59 2.86
N ALA A 186 5.10 -16.44 3.06
CA ALA A 186 5.72 -15.14 2.81
C ALA A 186 6.95 -14.91 3.70
N LEU A 187 6.83 -15.18 5.00
CA LEU A 187 7.96 -15.08 5.94
C LEU A 187 9.03 -16.12 5.66
N LYS A 188 8.68 -17.35 5.32
CA LYS A 188 9.64 -18.39 4.93
C LYS A 188 10.50 -17.95 3.74
N ARG A 189 9.91 -17.27 2.77
CA ARG A 189 10.67 -16.68 1.65
C ARG A 189 11.52 -15.51 2.08
N ALA A 190 10.94 -14.57 2.83
CA ALA A 190 11.63 -13.35 3.28
C ALA A 190 12.81 -13.62 4.23
N LEU A 191 12.76 -14.70 5.01
CA LEU A 191 13.73 -15.04 6.03
C LEU A 191 14.74 -16.15 5.60
N GLN A 192 14.86 -16.43 4.29
CA GLN A 192 15.89 -17.33 3.79
C GLN A 192 17.29 -16.82 4.20
N PRO A 193 18.24 -17.69 4.62
CA PRO A 193 19.59 -17.27 5.01
C PRO A 193 20.30 -16.47 3.91
N VAL A 194 20.26 -16.93 2.68
CA VAL A 194 20.56 -16.10 1.50
C VAL A 194 19.22 -15.68 0.89
N LEU A 195 18.98 -14.38 0.81
CA LEU A 195 17.75 -13.85 0.26
C LEU A 195 17.99 -13.18 -1.10
N VAL A 196 17.31 -13.64 -2.13
CA VAL A 196 17.12 -12.87 -3.38
C VAL A 196 15.80 -12.12 -3.30
N SER A 197 15.84 -10.79 -3.48
CA SER A 197 14.66 -9.94 -3.22
C SER A 197 14.55 -8.81 -4.22
N ALA A 198 13.36 -8.64 -4.83
CA ALA A 198 13.08 -7.54 -5.73
C ALA A 198 12.48 -6.34 -4.97
N GLU A 199 13.04 -5.16 -5.21
CA GLU A 199 12.46 -3.88 -4.84
C GLU A 199 11.58 -3.39 -6.00
N LEU A 200 10.27 -3.62 -5.90
CA LEU A 200 9.30 -3.29 -6.95
C LEU A 200 8.58 -1.99 -6.64
N TRP A 201 8.79 -0.98 -7.49
CA TRP A 201 8.15 0.34 -7.39
C TRP A 201 6.84 0.48 -8.14
N GLY A 202 6.35 -0.58 -8.74
CA GLY A 202 5.08 -0.71 -9.42
C GLY A 202 4.88 -2.14 -9.83
N ARG A 203 3.62 -2.57 -9.91
CA ARG A 203 3.27 -3.96 -10.21
C ARG A 203 2.27 -4.09 -11.36
N ASN A 204 1.68 -2.96 -11.77
CA ASN A 204 0.75 -2.88 -12.89
C ASN A 204 1.47 -2.23 -14.07
N LEU A 205 1.64 -2.92 -15.19
CA LEU A 205 2.44 -2.42 -16.31
C LEU A 205 1.79 -2.74 -17.65
N TYR A 206 1.99 -1.85 -18.60
CA TYR A 206 1.66 -2.15 -19.99
C TYR A 206 2.71 -3.05 -20.65
N ALA A 207 2.27 -3.87 -21.58
CA ALA A 207 3.15 -4.66 -22.43
C ALA A 207 4.20 -3.77 -23.13
N GLY A 208 5.43 -4.29 -23.25
CA GLY A 208 6.53 -3.56 -23.87
C GLY A 208 7.22 -2.53 -22.98
N GLU A 209 6.78 -2.33 -21.75
CA GLU A 209 7.47 -1.44 -20.80
C GLU A 209 8.60 -2.13 -20.03
N LYS A 210 9.43 -1.34 -19.36
CA LYS A 210 10.46 -1.84 -18.46
C LYS A 210 9.92 -1.94 -17.03
N LEU A 211 10.26 -3.03 -16.36
CA LEU A 211 9.96 -3.18 -14.94
C LEU A 211 10.94 -2.36 -14.09
N PRO A 212 10.50 -1.30 -13.39
CA PRO A 212 11.39 -0.47 -12.55
C PRO A 212 11.73 -1.22 -11.25
N THR A 213 12.85 -1.96 -11.25
CA THR A 213 13.24 -2.79 -10.11
C THR A 213 14.73 -2.76 -9.84
N ARG A 214 15.10 -3.04 -8.59
CA ARG A 214 16.40 -3.54 -8.16
C ARG A 214 16.21 -4.94 -7.61
N ILE A 215 17.18 -5.80 -7.83
CA ILE A 215 17.20 -7.14 -7.24
C ILE A 215 18.37 -7.24 -6.28
N TYR A 216 18.04 -7.41 -5.02
CA TYR A 216 18.99 -7.53 -3.94
C TYR A 216 19.37 -8.99 -3.69
N VAL A 217 20.60 -9.20 -3.31
CA VAL A 217 21.10 -10.44 -2.73
C VAL A 217 21.63 -10.10 -1.34
N VAL A 218 21.03 -10.68 -0.32
CA VAL A 218 21.40 -10.50 1.10
C VAL A 218 22.02 -11.80 1.58
N ASN A 219 23.21 -11.73 2.20
CA ASN A 219 23.92 -12.89 2.71
C ASN A 219 23.93 -12.90 4.24
N ASP A 220 22.99 -13.61 4.85
CA ASP A 220 22.89 -13.84 6.29
C ASP A 220 23.05 -15.34 6.60
N ARG A 221 24.02 -16.02 5.96
CA ARG A 221 24.27 -17.44 6.18
C ARG A 221 24.56 -17.75 7.63
N GLU A 222 23.95 -18.82 8.14
CA GLU A 222 24.13 -19.25 9.53
C GLU A 222 25.56 -19.71 9.86
N ASP A 223 26.29 -20.21 8.86
CA ASP A 223 27.68 -20.66 8.99
C ASP A 223 28.71 -19.53 8.93
N GLY A 224 28.26 -18.28 8.75
CA GLY A 224 29.15 -17.10 8.69
C GLY A 224 29.96 -16.98 7.42
N THR A 225 29.66 -17.76 6.36
CA THR A 225 30.48 -17.78 5.15
C THR A 225 30.05 -16.70 4.13
N ASP A 226 31.03 -16.25 3.34
CA ASP A 226 30.81 -15.39 2.20
C ASP A 226 30.07 -16.16 1.10
N LEU A 227 29.12 -15.51 0.45
CA LEU A 227 28.53 -15.99 -0.79
C LEU A 227 29.56 -15.88 -1.91
N GLN A 228 29.81 -16.97 -2.62
CA GLN A 228 30.69 -16.98 -3.78
C GLN A 228 29.98 -16.35 -5.01
N PRO A 229 30.74 -15.99 -6.06
CA PRO A 229 30.13 -15.51 -7.29
C PRO A 229 29.01 -16.43 -7.76
N SER A 230 27.84 -15.83 -8.01
CA SER A 230 26.60 -16.57 -8.25
C SER A 230 25.88 -16.07 -9.48
N LEU A 231 24.90 -16.82 -9.95
CA LEU A 231 24.07 -16.48 -11.11
C LEU A 231 22.63 -16.26 -10.64
N LEU A 232 22.16 -15.03 -10.82
CA LEU A 232 20.76 -14.68 -10.70
C LEU A 232 20.06 -14.91 -12.05
N ARG A 233 18.99 -15.68 -12.03
CA ARG A 233 18.07 -15.81 -13.16
C ARG A 233 16.73 -15.18 -12.78
N TRP A 234 16.12 -14.48 -13.73
CA TRP A 234 14.77 -13.95 -13.58
C TRP A 234 13.89 -14.38 -14.76
N GLU A 235 12.63 -14.62 -14.47
CA GLU A 235 11.62 -14.98 -15.45
C GLU A 235 10.33 -14.21 -15.16
N ILE A 236 9.68 -13.70 -16.21
CA ILE A 236 8.28 -13.28 -16.15
C ILE A 236 7.46 -14.48 -16.61
N GLN A 237 6.58 -14.97 -15.75
CA GLN A 237 5.72 -16.12 -16.03
C GLN A 237 4.25 -15.72 -15.94
N ASP A 238 3.40 -16.25 -16.82
CA ASP A 238 1.94 -16.13 -16.69
C ASP A 238 1.39 -17.09 -15.62
N GLU A 239 0.08 -17.07 -15.38
CA GLU A 239 -0.59 -17.91 -14.39
C GLU A 239 -0.41 -19.42 -14.67
N SER A 240 -0.19 -19.81 -15.92
CA SER A 240 0.08 -21.21 -16.29
C SER A 240 1.53 -21.64 -16.02
N GLY A 241 2.40 -20.70 -15.65
CA GLY A 241 3.83 -20.90 -15.50
C GLY A 241 4.61 -20.80 -16.81
N LYS A 242 3.98 -20.40 -17.91
CA LYS A 242 4.67 -20.17 -19.19
C LYS A 242 5.55 -18.93 -19.09
N CYS A 243 6.83 -19.09 -19.44
CA CYS A 243 7.78 -17.99 -19.50
C CYS A 243 7.43 -17.03 -20.64
N LEU A 244 7.23 -15.75 -20.30
CA LEU A 244 6.97 -14.65 -21.23
C LEU A 244 8.22 -13.85 -21.56
N ALA A 245 9.13 -13.71 -20.60
CA ALA A 245 10.43 -13.08 -20.74
C ALA A 245 11.40 -13.64 -19.68
N SER A 246 12.70 -13.62 -19.96
CA SER A 246 13.72 -14.12 -19.03
C SER A 246 15.06 -13.47 -19.27
N GLY A 247 15.91 -13.52 -18.24
CA GLY A 247 17.29 -13.07 -18.32
C GLY A 247 18.11 -13.55 -17.14
N SER A 248 19.36 -13.08 -17.11
CA SER A 248 20.27 -13.44 -16.01
C SER A 248 21.31 -12.36 -15.75
N GLU A 249 21.74 -12.27 -14.48
CA GLU A 249 22.76 -11.35 -14.01
C GLU A 249 23.83 -12.11 -13.24
N LYS A 250 25.10 -11.72 -13.43
CA LYS A 250 26.22 -12.23 -12.62
C LYS A 250 26.29 -11.44 -11.32
N ILE A 251 26.19 -12.13 -10.21
CA ILE A 251 26.32 -11.55 -8.88
C ILE A 251 27.76 -11.80 -8.39
N PRO A 252 28.50 -10.77 -7.97
CA PRO A 252 29.82 -10.95 -7.40
C PRO A 252 29.75 -11.69 -6.05
N ALA A 253 30.90 -12.00 -5.46
CA ALA A 253 30.95 -12.49 -4.09
C ALA A 253 30.33 -11.46 -3.13
N VAL A 254 29.48 -11.92 -2.20
CA VAL A 254 28.82 -11.08 -1.21
C VAL A 254 29.26 -11.53 0.19
N LYS A 255 29.88 -10.61 0.92
CA LYS A 255 30.38 -10.88 2.28
C LYS A 255 29.22 -11.29 3.20
N HIS A 256 29.58 -12.06 4.24
CA HIS A 256 28.63 -12.35 5.31
C HIS A 256 28.11 -11.05 5.95
N TYR A 257 26.80 -10.96 6.24
CA TYR A 257 26.06 -9.77 6.66
C TYR A 257 26.11 -8.59 5.69
N ALA A 258 26.49 -8.82 4.43
CA ALA A 258 26.49 -7.80 3.40
C ALA A 258 25.34 -7.99 2.40
N ARG A 259 25.14 -6.97 1.61
CA ARG A 259 24.15 -6.92 0.53
C ARG A 259 24.80 -6.46 -0.75
N TYR A 260 24.27 -6.96 -1.84
CA TYR A 260 24.56 -6.51 -3.19
C TYR A 260 23.24 -6.30 -3.92
N TYR A 261 23.15 -5.35 -4.84
CA TYR A 261 22.02 -5.26 -5.75
C TYR A 261 22.48 -5.15 -7.20
N ALA A 262 21.67 -5.75 -8.07
CA ALA A 262 21.73 -5.58 -9.51
C ALA A 262 20.53 -4.75 -10.00
N GLU A 263 20.70 -4.05 -11.11
CA GLU A 263 19.64 -3.31 -11.81
C GLU A 263 19.43 -3.92 -13.20
N PRO A 264 18.81 -5.11 -13.29
CA PRO A 264 18.63 -5.77 -14.56
C PRO A 264 17.66 -4.98 -15.45
N ASP A 265 17.96 -4.95 -16.75
CA ASP A 265 17.07 -4.36 -17.75
C ASP A 265 15.96 -5.36 -18.10
N ILE A 266 14.94 -5.42 -17.26
CA ILE A 266 13.80 -6.34 -17.43
C ILE A 266 12.80 -5.71 -18.40
N GLN A 267 12.91 -6.08 -19.66
CA GLN A 267 11.97 -5.67 -20.69
C GLN A 267 10.78 -6.63 -20.70
N LEU A 268 9.57 -6.08 -20.54
CA LEU A 268 8.34 -6.85 -20.63
C LEU A 268 8.02 -7.24 -22.09
N PRO A 269 7.32 -8.35 -22.33
CA PRO A 269 6.93 -8.74 -23.68
C PRO A 269 6.04 -7.68 -24.32
N ALA A 270 6.28 -7.42 -25.61
CA ALA A 270 5.52 -6.42 -26.35
C ALA A 270 4.05 -6.83 -26.58
N ASN A 271 3.78 -8.16 -26.58
CA ASN A 271 2.44 -8.71 -26.75
C ASN A 271 2.19 -9.76 -25.68
N LEU A 272 1.05 -9.68 -25.04
CA LEU A 272 0.59 -10.61 -24.01
C LEU A 272 -0.44 -11.60 -24.60
N PRO A 273 -0.61 -12.77 -23.99
CA PRO A 273 -1.58 -13.77 -24.46
C PRO A 273 -3.05 -13.32 -24.31
N ALA A 274 -3.31 -12.37 -23.42
CA ALA A 274 -4.62 -11.74 -23.20
C ALA A 274 -4.44 -10.25 -22.89
N ASP A 275 -5.50 -9.47 -23.06
CA ASP A 275 -5.46 -8.02 -22.77
C ASP A 275 -5.15 -7.73 -21.30
N LYS A 276 -5.60 -8.58 -20.39
CA LYS A 276 -5.23 -8.59 -18.96
C LYS A 276 -4.59 -9.93 -18.62
N THR A 277 -3.36 -9.92 -18.14
CA THR A 277 -2.58 -11.10 -17.80
C THR A 277 -2.02 -10.97 -16.39
N LYS A 278 -2.45 -11.82 -15.47
CA LYS A 278 -1.80 -11.99 -14.18
C LYS A 278 -0.49 -12.74 -14.41
N ALA A 279 0.58 -12.19 -13.86
CA ALA A 279 1.93 -12.70 -14.09
C ALA A 279 2.74 -12.71 -12.79
N LYS A 280 3.91 -13.32 -12.83
CA LYS A 280 4.87 -13.32 -11.72
C LYS A 280 6.28 -13.01 -12.23
N LEU A 281 7.00 -12.19 -11.49
CA LEU A 281 8.45 -12.15 -11.55
C LEU A 281 8.98 -13.27 -10.66
N VAL A 282 9.65 -14.25 -11.25
CA VAL A 282 10.29 -15.36 -10.53
C VAL A 282 11.80 -15.16 -10.53
N LEU A 283 12.41 -15.23 -9.35
CA LEU A 283 13.84 -15.07 -9.14
C LEU A 283 14.46 -16.38 -8.65
N LYS A 284 15.61 -16.76 -9.20
CA LYS A 284 16.37 -17.93 -8.79
C LYS A 284 17.86 -17.57 -8.71
N LEU A 285 18.46 -17.76 -7.56
CA LEU A 285 19.89 -17.55 -7.34
C LEU A 285 20.60 -18.91 -7.21
N THR A 286 21.66 -19.11 -7.98
CA THR A 286 22.47 -20.32 -7.94
C THR A 286 23.93 -19.99 -7.67
N GLU A 287 24.58 -20.78 -6.80
CA GLU A 287 25.99 -20.76 -6.51
C GLU A 287 26.60 -22.10 -6.89
N ASN A 288 27.68 -22.09 -7.69
CA ASN A 288 28.31 -23.33 -8.20
C ASN A 288 27.31 -24.29 -8.87
N GLY A 289 26.28 -23.73 -9.52
CA GLY A 289 25.23 -24.52 -10.19
C GLY A 289 24.12 -25.04 -9.26
N LEU A 290 24.22 -24.87 -7.95
CA LEU A 290 23.23 -25.30 -6.98
C LEU A 290 22.27 -24.15 -6.61
N PRO A 291 20.95 -24.38 -6.54
CA PRO A 291 20.00 -23.38 -6.10
C PRO A 291 20.19 -23.08 -4.61
N ILE A 292 20.29 -21.80 -4.28
CA ILE A 292 20.49 -21.32 -2.90
C ILE A 292 19.42 -20.37 -2.40
N SER A 293 18.71 -19.69 -3.30
CA SER A 293 17.60 -18.81 -2.95
C SER A 293 16.63 -18.68 -4.12
N ALA A 294 15.35 -18.52 -3.82
CA ALA A 294 14.32 -18.24 -4.80
C ALA A 294 13.24 -17.34 -4.22
N ASN A 295 12.63 -16.51 -5.05
CA ASN A 295 11.51 -15.65 -4.67
C ASN A 295 10.57 -15.42 -5.84
N GLU A 296 9.35 -14.94 -5.56
CA GLU A 296 8.36 -14.62 -6.59
C GLU A 296 7.50 -13.42 -6.19
N TYR A 297 7.08 -12.64 -7.18
CA TYR A 297 6.31 -11.41 -6.99
C TYR A 297 5.19 -11.33 -8.02
N GLU A 298 3.97 -11.09 -7.56
CA GLU A 298 2.82 -10.90 -8.44
C GLU A 298 2.93 -9.59 -9.22
N LEU A 299 2.56 -9.66 -10.51
CA LEU A 299 2.48 -8.53 -11.44
C LEU A 299 1.16 -8.59 -12.18
N LEU A 300 0.64 -7.42 -12.56
CA LEU A 300 -0.43 -7.28 -13.53
C LEU A 300 0.13 -6.70 -14.81
N LEU A 301 0.02 -7.42 -15.90
CA LEU A 301 0.44 -6.99 -17.23
C LEU A 301 -0.77 -6.84 -18.14
N THR A 302 -0.80 -5.77 -18.94
CA THR A 302 -1.91 -5.58 -19.89
C THR A 302 -1.41 -5.13 -21.26
N ASN A 303 -2.11 -5.57 -22.31
CA ASN A 303 -2.04 -4.90 -23.59
C ASN A 303 -2.70 -3.51 -23.50
N LYS A 304 -2.31 -2.58 -24.37
CA LYS A 304 -2.91 -1.23 -24.37
C LYS A 304 -4.40 -1.28 -24.70
N GLU A 305 -4.82 -2.24 -25.48
CA GLU A 305 -6.20 -2.47 -25.92
C GLU A 305 -7.16 -2.75 -24.76
N TRP A 306 -6.65 -3.13 -23.58
CA TRP A 306 -7.47 -3.24 -22.39
C TRP A 306 -8.14 -1.92 -22.01
N ASN A 307 -7.53 -0.79 -22.36
CA ASN A 307 -7.98 0.57 -22.04
C ASN A 307 -8.22 1.45 -23.25
N VAL A 308 -7.32 1.39 -24.24
CA VAL A 308 -7.35 2.30 -25.39
C VAL A 308 -8.54 1.97 -26.30
N GLY A 309 -9.34 2.99 -26.64
CA GLY A 309 -10.50 2.82 -27.50
C GLY A 309 -11.72 2.16 -26.84
N GLN A 310 -11.72 2.01 -25.50
CA GLN A 310 -12.80 1.36 -24.75
C GLN A 310 -13.96 2.31 -24.39
N VAL A 311 -13.86 3.59 -24.70
CA VAL A 311 -14.95 4.57 -24.58
C VAL A 311 -15.63 4.72 -25.94
N ASP A 312 -16.98 4.69 -25.97
CA ASP A 312 -17.76 4.87 -27.20
C ASP A 312 -17.39 6.23 -27.87
N PRO A 313 -16.83 6.22 -29.08
CA PRO A 313 -16.37 7.43 -29.77
C PRO A 313 -17.50 8.40 -30.12
N ASN A 314 -18.78 7.96 -30.09
CA ASN A 314 -19.95 8.79 -30.36
C ASN A 314 -20.40 9.59 -29.13
N LYS A 315 -19.87 9.30 -27.96
CA LYS A 315 -20.19 10.07 -26.74
C LYS A 315 -19.62 11.48 -26.83
N LYS A 316 -20.46 12.45 -26.55
CA LYS A 316 -20.09 13.87 -26.52
C LYS A 316 -19.54 14.22 -25.14
N ILE A 317 -18.22 14.13 -25.00
CA ILE A 317 -17.52 14.46 -23.76
C ILE A 317 -16.97 15.88 -23.89
N VAL A 318 -17.28 16.73 -22.90
CA VAL A 318 -16.74 18.07 -22.78
C VAL A 318 -15.70 18.08 -21.67
N LEU A 319 -14.55 18.70 -21.91
CA LEU A 319 -13.42 18.71 -20.98
C LEU A 319 -13.02 20.15 -20.59
N LEU A 320 -13.16 20.49 -19.31
CA LEU A 320 -12.49 21.62 -18.67
C LEU A 320 -11.21 21.11 -18.01
N ASP A 321 -10.07 21.37 -18.65
CA ASP A 321 -8.77 20.83 -18.24
C ASP A 321 -7.88 21.90 -17.60
N LYS A 322 -7.47 21.69 -16.33
CA LYS A 322 -6.55 22.55 -15.58
C LYS A 322 -5.32 21.81 -15.06
N ASP A 323 -5.22 20.49 -15.32
CA ASP A 323 -4.13 19.63 -14.83
C ASP A 323 -3.57 18.67 -15.90
N ASN A 324 -3.80 18.97 -17.18
CA ASN A 324 -3.30 18.18 -18.30
C ASN A 324 -3.95 16.78 -18.47
N THR A 325 -5.19 16.61 -18.03
CA THR A 325 -5.99 15.38 -18.24
C THR A 325 -6.16 15.04 -19.74
N LYS A 326 -6.07 16.05 -20.61
CA LYS A 326 -6.10 15.84 -22.07
C LYS A 326 -5.05 14.82 -22.53
N THR A 327 -3.86 14.82 -21.96
CA THR A 327 -2.81 13.83 -22.29
C THR A 327 -3.27 12.40 -22.02
N VAL A 328 -3.99 12.18 -20.93
CA VAL A 328 -4.60 10.88 -20.60
C VAL A 328 -5.68 10.51 -21.60
N PHE A 329 -6.53 11.46 -21.99
CA PHE A 329 -7.59 11.23 -22.97
C PHE A 329 -7.02 10.91 -24.35
N ASP A 330 -5.97 11.62 -24.76
CA ASP A 330 -5.29 11.34 -26.03
C ASP A 330 -4.65 9.94 -26.02
N PHE A 331 -4.00 9.55 -24.90
CA PHE A 331 -3.43 8.22 -24.74
C PHE A 331 -4.50 7.11 -24.80
N LEU A 332 -5.64 7.32 -24.15
CA LEU A 332 -6.75 6.36 -24.11
C LEU A 332 -7.65 6.39 -25.35
N ASN A 333 -7.36 7.29 -26.31
CA ASN A 333 -8.17 7.54 -27.51
C ASN A 333 -9.61 7.95 -27.16
N ILE A 334 -9.77 8.87 -26.21
CA ILE A 334 -11.07 9.40 -25.77
C ILE A 334 -11.35 10.72 -26.47
N ASN A 335 -12.37 10.72 -27.33
CA ASN A 335 -12.82 11.94 -28.01
C ASN A 335 -13.38 12.94 -26.99
N ASN A 336 -12.92 14.20 -27.08
CA ASN A 336 -13.42 15.24 -26.19
C ASN A 336 -13.43 16.61 -26.88
N GLN A 337 -14.32 17.48 -26.41
CA GLN A 337 -14.40 18.87 -26.80
C GLN A 337 -13.87 19.73 -25.64
N PRO A 338 -12.74 20.43 -25.79
CA PRO A 338 -12.24 21.30 -24.76
C PRO A 338 -13.13 22.54 -24.59
N ILE A 339 -13.28 23.00 -23.35
CA ILE A 339 -13.87 24.28 -22.98
C ILE A 339 -12.92 25.06 -22.09
N SER A 340 -13.00 26.39 -22.13
CA SER A 340 -12.10 27.27 -21.36
C SER A 340 -12.69 27.69 -20.03
N SER A 341 -14.01 27.63 -19.87
CA SER A 341 -14.73 28.04 -18.66
C SER A 341 -16.02 27.25 -18.43
N ILE A 342 -16.45 27.23 -17.16
CA ILE A 342 -17.72 26.61 -16.75
C ILE A 342 -18.93 27.29 -17.41
N LYS A 343 -18.83 28.59 -17.70
CA LYS A 343 -19.91 29.34 -18.37
C LYS A 343 -20.27 28.77 -19.74
N GLU A 344 -19.31 28.19 -20.44
CA GLU A 344 -19.53 27.56 -21.73
C GLU A 344 -20.44 26.32 -21.64
N LEU A 345 -20.51 25.64 -20.50
CA LEU A 345 -21.43 24.51 -20.30
C LEU A 345 -22.90 24.87 -20.48
N LEU A 346 -23.28 26.09 -20.10
CA LEU A 346 -24.67 26.54 -20.17
C LEU A 346 -24.99 27.38 -21.39
N ILE A 347 -24.02 28.10 -21.90
CA ILE A 347 -24.17 28.96 -23.09
C ILE A 347 -24.23 28.14 -24.35
N SER A 348 -23.51 27.02 -24.35
CA SER A 348 -23.46 26.17 -25.52
C SER A 348 -24.71 25.31 -25.60
N LYS A 349 -25.31 25.27 -26.78
CA LYS A 349 -26.26 24.24 -27.21
C LYS A 349 -25.62 22.83 -27.19
N LEU A 350 -24.54 22.66 -26.41
CA LEU A 350 -23.82 21.42 -26.22
C LEU A 350 -24.69 20.45 -25.42
N LYS A 351 -25.32 19.55 -26.13
CA LYS A 351 -25.89 18.35 -25.54
C LYS A 351 -24.72 17.42 -25.23
N ALA A 352 -23.99 17.68 -24.12
CA ALA A 352 -22.92 16.80 -23.68
C ALA A 352 -23.52 15.58 -22.94
N ASP A 353 -23.01 14.39 -23.25
CA ASP A 353 -23.33 13.18 -22.51
C ASP A 353 -22.59 13.19 -21.16
N LEU A 354 -21.42 13.84 -21.11
CA LEU A 354 -20.60 13.98 -19.90
C LEU A 354 -19.79 15.28 -19.94
N CYS A 355 -19.73 15.96 -18.81
CA CYS A 355 -18.76 17.03 -18.58
C CYS A 355 -17.69 16.57 -17.60
N VAL A 356 -16.43 16.61 -18.03
CA VAL A 356 -15.26 16.34 -17.19
C VAL A 356 -14.61 17.65 -16.78
N ILE A 357 -14.40 17.82 -15.48
CA ILE A 357 -13.76 18.97 -14.85
C ILE A 357 -12.54 18.47 -14.11
N SER A 358 -11.37 18.84 -14.57
CA SER A 358 -10.12 18.34 -14.04
C SER A 358 -9.20 19.46 -13.52
N GLY A 359 -8.61 19.26 -12.34
CA GLY A 359 -7.66 20.18 -11.73
C GLY A 359 -8.26 21.53 -11.30
N LEU A 360 -9.57 21.62 -11.13
CA LEU A 360 -10.20 22.86 -10.71
C LEU A 360 -9.98 23.10 -9.22
N THR A 361 -9.30 24.20 -8.88
CA THR A 361 -8.95 24.55 -7.49
C THR A 361 -9.85 25.61 -6.87
N ALA A 362 -10.57 26.38 -7.68
CA ALA A 362 -11.47 27.42 -7.21
C ALA A 362 -12.67 27.58 -8.13
N CYS A 363 -13.81 27.99 -7.58
CA CYS A 363 -15.03 28.37 -8.29
C CYS A 363 -15.60 29.65 -7.68
N THR A 364 -16.10 30.54 -8.52
CA THR A 364 -16.95 31.66 -8.07
C THR A 364 -18.33 31.15 -7.65
N ASP A 365 -19.08 31.94 -6.91
CA ASP A 365 -20.45 31.55 -6.50
C ASP A 365 -21.37 31.36 -7.72
N GLU A 366 -21.19 32.18 -8.76
CA GLU A 366 -21.89 32.00 -10.04
C GLU A 366 -21.57 30.64 -10.68
N GLU A 367 -20.32 30.24 -10.74
CA GLU A 367 -19.89 28.96 -11.30
C GLU A 367 -20.41 27.76 -10.50
N LYS A 368 -20.44 27.85 -9.18
CA LYS A 368 -21.03 26.82 -8.31
C LYS A 368 -22.51 26.63 -8.63
N GLU A 369 -23.26 27.73 -8.74
CA GLU A 369 -24.67 27.70 -9.07
C GLU A 369 -24.91 27.13 -10.48
N LEU A 370 -24.05 27.48 -11.45
CA LEU A 370 -24.12 26.93 -12.80
C LEU A 370 -23.92 25.41 -12.82
N ILE A 371 -22.92 24.90 -12.10
CA ILE A 371 -22.62 23.47 -11.99
C ILE A 371 -23.79 22.73 -11.35
N ARG A 372 -24.30 23.23 -10.23
CA ARG A 372 -25.44 22.62 -9.52
C ARG A 372 -26.70 22.64 -10.38
N THR A 373 -26.95 23.74 -11.08
CA THR A 373 -28.09 23.85 -12.01
C THR A 373 -27.95 22.87 -13.18
N TYR A 374 -26.76 22.73 -13.74
CA TYR A 374 -26.51 21.76 -14.82
C TYR A 374 -26.78 20.33 -14.34
N GLN A 375 -26.22 19.96 -13.17
CA GLN A 375 -26.45 18.64 -12.58
C GLN A 375 -27.93 18.39 -12.29
N SER A 376 -28.61 19.30 -11.59
CA SER A 376 -30.02 19.11 -11.17
C SER A 376 -30.96 18.92 -12.36
N LYS A 377 -30.64 19.47 -13.52
CA LYS A 377 -31.39 19.31 -14.79
C LYS A 377 -31.09 18.00 -15.52
N GLY A 378 -30.22 17.14 -14.98
CA GLY A 378 -29.87 15.85 -15.57
C GLY A 378 -28.47 15.80 -16.16
N GLY A 379 -27.66 16.84 -15.97
CA GLY A 379 -26.26 16.86 -16.39
C GLY A 379 -25.42 15.83 -15.62
N LYS A 380 -24.48 15.21 -16.31
CA LYS A 380 -23.54 14.25 -15.74
C LYS A 380 -22.16 14.89 -15.66
N LEU A 381 -21.53 14.80 -14.48
CA LEU A 381 -20.26 15.45 -14.15
C LEU A 381 -19.23 14.42 -13.69
N LEU A 382 -18.00 14.57 -14.12
CA LEU A 382 -16.85 13.85 -13.57
C LEU A 382 -15.80 14.88 -13.12
N PHE A 383 -15.54 14.91 -11.82
CA PHE A 383 -14.48 15.72 -11.23
C PHE A 383 -13.24 14.87 -11.00
N LEU A 384 -12.12 15.30 -11.58
CA LEU A 384 -10.80 14.69 -11.37
C LEU A 384 -9.90 15.71 -10.66
N ASN A 385 -9.21 15.28 -9.59
CA ASN A 385 -8.23 16.09 -8.84
C ASN A 385 -8.70 17.53 -8.47
N SER A 386 -9.98 17.70 -8.18
CA SER A 386 -10.62 19.01 -7.96
C SER A 386 -11.14 19.18 -6.52
N LYS A 387 -10.37 18.70 -5.51
CA LYS A 387 -10.81 18.61 -4.11
C LYS A 387 -11.25 19.95 -3.51
N GLU A 388 -10.59 21.06 -3.85
CA GLU A 388 -10.94 22.41 -3.37
C GLU A 388 -12.30 22.84 -3.95
N ALA A 389 -12.46 22.68 -5.26
CA ALA A 389 -13.68 23.08 -5.96
C ALA A 389 -14.87 22.24 -5.53
N VAL A 390 -14.72 20.91 -5.42
CA VAL A 390 -15.84 20.04 -5.03
C VAL A 390 -16.30 20.30 -3.60
N LYS A 391 -15.40 20.63 -2.68
CA LYS A 391 -15.78 21.10 -1.34
C LYS A 391 -16.60 22.39 -1.40
N ALA A 392 -16.23 23.32 -2.27
CA ALA A 392 -16.94 24.58 -2.41
C ALA A 392 -18.31 24.42 -3.11
N ILE A 393 -18.43 23.45 -4.02
CA ILE A 393 -19.67 23.15 -4.76
C ILE A 393 -20.65 22.34 -3.92
N TYR A 394 -20.16 21.38 -3.12
CA TYR A 394 -20.95 20.44 -2.32
C TYR A 394 -20.63 20.50 -0.82
N PRO A 395 -20.69 21.71 -0.18
CA PRO A 395 -20.27 21.87 1.22
C PRO A 395 -21.14 21.09 2.21
N GLU A 396 -22.38 20.73 1.81
CA GLU A 396 -23.30 19.92 2.60
C GLU A 396 -22.85 18.45 2.70
N TYR A 397 -22.03 17.98 1.76
CA TYR A 397 -21.53 16.61 1.73
C TYR A 397 -20.04 16.53 2.03
N ILE A 398 -19.23 17.46 1.50
CA ILE A 398 -17.78 17.43 1.59
C ILE A 398 -17.29 18.53 2.52
N THR A 399 -16.80 18.14 3.71
CA THR A 399 -16.36 19.09 4.75
C THR A 399 -14.90 19.46 4.69
N GLY A 400 -14.08 18.65 4.02
CA GLY A 400 -12.65 18.89 3.91
C GLY A 400 -11.94 17.76 3.18
N TRP A 401 -10.61 17.78 3.28
CA TRP A 401 -9.76 16.70 2.78
C TRP A 401 -8.53 16.54 3.65
N ILE A 402 -7.86 15.39 3.50
CA ILE A 402 -6.53 15.10 4.04
C ILE A 402 -5.65 14.74 2.85
N ILE A 403 -4.43 15.26 2.83
CA ILE A 403 -3.40 14.77 1.92
C ILE A 403 -2.74 13.59 2.63
N PRO A 404 -2.88 12.36 2.12
CA PRO A 404 -2.25 11.22 2.74
C PRO A 404 -0.74 11.33 2.61
N THR A 405 -0.02 10.94 3.64
CA THR A 405 1.45 10.88 3.62
C THR A 405 1.91 9.86 2.58
N GLU A 406 1.16 8.78 2.50
CA GLU A 406 1.26 7.70 1.52
C GLU A 406 -0.11 7.53 0.86
N GLY A 407 -0.20 7.68 -0.42
CA GLY A 407 -1.43 7.51 -1.19
C GLY A 407 -1.41 6.25 -2.05
N ASP A 408 -0.59 5.27 -1.70
CA ASP A 408 -0.30 4.09 -2.51
C ASP A 408 -1.29 2.93 -2.31
N ILE A 409 -2.12 2.97 -1.26
CA ILE A 409 -3.16 1.97 -0.99
C ILE A 409 -4.52 2.64 -0.99
N VAL A 410 -5.39 2.21 -1.89
CA VAL A 410 -6.81 2.59 -1.92
C VAL A 410 -7.65 1.32 -1.86
N ILE A 411 -8.74 1.36 -1.10
CA ILE A 411 -9.66 0.26 -0.90
C ILE A 411 -10.98 0.54 -1.61
N MET A 412 -11.59 -0.49 -2.20
CA MET A 412 -12.94 -0.40 -2.73
C MET A 412 -13.94 -0.46 -1.58
N GLU A 413 -14.85 0.49 -1.53
CA GLU A 413 -15.99 0.43 -0.59
C GLU A 413 -17.14 -0.36 -1.18
N ARG A 414 -17.23 -0.39 -2.51
CA ARG A 414 -18.26 -1.12 -3.26
C ARG A 414 -17.62 -1.78 -4.48
N ASN A 415 -17.17 -3.02 -4.32
CA ASN A 415 -16.55 -3.79 -5.40
C ASN A 415 -17.54 -4.19 -6.51
N ASP A 416 -18.85 -4.14 -6.25
CA ASP A 416 -19.94 -4.39 -7.19
C ASP A 416 -20.26 -3.17 -8.07
N ALA A 417 -19.67 -2.00 -7.78
CA ALA A 417 -19.94 -0.80 -8.55
C ALA A 417 -19.35 -0.89 -9.98
N PRO A 418 -20.11 -0.50 -11.02
CA PRO A 418 -19.65 -0.59 -12.41
C PRO A 418 -18.34 0.14 -12.71
N VAL A 419 -17.98 1.14 -11.91
CA VAL A 419 -16.71 1.85 -12.01
C VAL A 419 -15.50 0.95 -11.76
N PHE A 420 -15.69 -0.21 -11.11
CA PHE A 420 -14.65 -1.20 -10.85
C PHE A 420 -14.75 -2.44 -11.74
N ASN A 421 -15.52 -2.38 -12.82
CA ASN A 421 -15.61 -3.50 -13.77
C ASN A 421 -14.20 -3.90 -14.25
N ASP A 422 -13.90 -5.20 -14.16
CA ASP A 422 -12.63 -5.81 -14.53
C ASP A 422 -11.39 -5.30 -13.73
N ILE A 423 -11.63 -4.71 -12.54
CA ILE A 423 -10.60 -4.32 -11.57
C ILE A 423 -10.83 -5.14 -10.31
N ASP A 424 -9.83 -5.93 -9.89
CA ASP A 424 -9.92 -6.72 -8.66
C ASP A 424 -9.76 -5.84 -7.41
N VAL A 425 -10.30 -6.28 -6.28
CA VAL A 425 -10.31 -5.53 -5.00
C VAL A 425 -8.92 -5.05 -4.56
N LEU A 426 -7.87 -5.80 -4.90
CA LEU A 426 -6.50 -5.49 -4.52
C LEU A 426 -5.72 -4.69 -5.58
N GLU A 427 -6.34 -4.33 -6.71
CA GLU A 427 -5.64 -3.67 -7.81
C GLU A 427 -5.63 -2.12 -7.72
N LEU A 428 -6.48 -1.50 -6.90
CA LEU A 428 -6.43 -0.04 -6.65
C LEU A 428 -5.27 0.36 -5.74
N ARG A 429 -4.06 -0.14 -6.04
CA ARG A 429 -2.88 0.04 -5.20
C ARG A 429 -1.65 0.20 -6.06
N TYR A 430 -0.67 0.97 -5.55
CA TYR A 430 0.67 1.00 -6.12
C TYR A 430 0.70 1.40 -7.60
N PHE A 431 -0.01 2.47 -7.97
CA PHE A 431 -0.07 2.92 -9.36
C PHE A 431 1.33 3.25 -9.88
N ASN A 432 1.74 2.49 -10.88
CA ASN A 432 3.04 2.59 -11.50
C ASN A 432 3.24 3.94 -12.21
N ASN A 433 4.44 4.50 -12.09
CA ASN A 433 4.84 5.71 -12.82
C ASN A 433 6.13 5.52 -13.64
N ASN A 434 6.55 4.28 -13.85
CA ASN A 434 7.79 3.87 -14.52
C ASN A 434 9.06 4.46 -13.89
N LYS A 435 8.99 4.88 -12.61
CA LYS A 435 10.08 5.45 -11.85
C LYS A 435 10.21 4.75 -10.50
N ARG A 436 11.34 4.96 -9.83
CA ARG A 436 11.56 4.52 -8.44
C ARG A 436 11.08 5.60 -7.46
N GLU A 437 9.80 5.84 -7.46
CA GLU A 437 9.11 6.78 -6.58
C GLU A 437 7.92 6.09 -5.94
N ILE A 438 7.44 6.60 -4.81
CA ILE A 438 6.26 6.04 -4.13
C ILE A 438 5.09 5.96 -5.12
N PRO A 439 4.56 4.75 -5.37
CA PRO A 439 3.54 4.53 -6.39
C PRO A 439 2.15 4.93 -5.90
N GLN A 440 1.94 6.23 -5.68
CA GLN A 440 0.68 6.77 -5.19
C GLN A 440 -0.49 6.42 -6.10
N ALA A 441 -1.59 5.95 -5.51
CA ALA A 441 -2.86 5.72 -6.19
C ALA A 441 -3.84 6.88 -6.01
N CYS A 442 -3.68 7.72 -4.97
CA CYS A 442 -4.52 8.89 -4.75
C CYS A 442 -3.72 10.10 -4.25
N THR A 443 -4.21 11.30 -4.53
CA THR A 443 -3.61 12.58 -4.12
C THR A 443 -4.21 13.16 -2.85
N ALA A 444 -5.45 12.80 -2.54
CA ALA A 444 -6.17 13.26 -1.36
C ALA A 444 -7.26 12.28 -0.95
N THR A 445 -7.69 12.37 0.30
CA THR A 445 -8.90 11.73 0.79
C THR A 445 -9.89 12.79 1.26
N LEU A 446 -11.13 12.71 0.81
CA LEU A 446 -12.19 13.66 1.11
C LEU A 446 -12.91 13.25 2.40
N LYS A 447 -13.14 14.22 3.28
CA LYS A 447 -14.00 14.05 4.47
C LYS A 447 -15.44 14.23 4.04
N VAL A 448 -16.23 13.18 4.11
CA VAL A 448 -17.59 13.16 3.56
C VAL A 448 -18.60 12.79 4.65
N HIS A 449 -19.69 13.54 4.73
CA HIS A 449 -20.84 13.15 5.54
C HIS A 449 -21.64 12.08 4.84
N ARG A 450 -22.00 11.02 5.56
CA ARG A 450 -22.92 10.01 5.05
C ARG A 450 -24.29 10.65 4.75
N HIS A 451 -24.74 10.48 3.53
CA HIS A 451 -26.03 10.99 3.08
C HIS A 451 -26.62 10.09 2.00
N LYS A 452 -27.96 10.00 1.92
CA LYS A 452 -28.67 9.15 0.93
C LYS A 452 -28.34 9.47 -0.54
N ASN A 453 -27.91 10.71 -0.81
CA ASN A 453 -27.53 11.18 -2.14
C ASN A 453 -26.06 10.90 -2.46
N VAL A 454 -25.29 10.39 -1.50
CA VAL A 454 -23.87 10.11 -1.65
C VAL A 454 -23.64 8.61 -1.67
N THR A 455 -23.04 8.12 -2.74
CA THR A 455 -22.56 6.74 -2.85
C THR A 455 -21.06 6.73 -2.69
N GLU A 456 -20.59 6.05 -1.66
CA GLU A 456 -19.18 5.86 -1.37
C GLU A 456 -18.63 4.75 -2.27
N LEU A 457 -17.58 4.99 -3.04
CA LEU A 457 -17.03 4.06 -4.02
C LEU A 457 -15.68 3.49 -3.59
N ALA A 458 -14.72 4.37 -3.28
CA ALA A 458 -13.41 3.97 -2.80
C ALA A 458 -12.88 4.95 -1.76
N GLY A 459 -11.99 4.47 -0.90
CA GLY A 459 -11.44 5.28 0.16
C GLY A 459 -10.09 4.82 0.64
N GLN A 460 -9.56 5.59 1.57
CA GLN A 460 -8.38 5.26 2.34
C GLN A 460 -8.66 5.57 3.80
N MET A 461 -8.35 4.64 4.67
CA MET A 461 -8.40 4.87 6.09
C MET A 461 -7.02 5.27 6.59
N LYS A 462 -6.93 6.45 7.18
CA LYS A 462 -5.74 6.88 7.88
C LYS A 462 -5.79 6.38 9.31
N ILE A 463 -4.97 5.40 9.64
CA ILE A 463 -4.95 4.81 10.98
C ILE A 463 -3.75 5.37 11.72
N HIS A 464 -3.98 6.32 12.60
CA HIS A 464 -2.91 6.90 13.39
C HIS A 464 -2.91 6.48 14.83
N ALA A 465 -3.83 5.67 15.30
CA ALA A 465 -3.94 5.62 16.72
C ALA A 465 -4.38 4.28 17.27
N TYR A 466 -3.66 3.92 18.26
CA TYR A 466 -4.23 3.34 19.45
C TYR A 466 -5.48 4.13 19.83
N ILE A 467 -6.63 3.54 19.67
CA ILE A 467 -7.83 4.03 20.32
C ILE A 467 -7.81 3.43 21.73
N ASP A 468 -6.91 3.95 22.54
CA ASP A 468 -6.81 3.60 23.93
C ASP A 468 -7.90 4.33 24.73
N GLY A 469 -8.72 3.57 25.41
CA GLY A 469 -9.73 4.09 26.32
C GLY A 469 -10.98 4.64 25.63
N GLY A 470 -11.89 5.16 26.40
CA GLY A 470 -13.15 5.72 25.97
C GLY A 470 -14.29 4.71 25.85
N LYS A 471 -15.50 5.21 25.69
CA LYS A 471 -16.69 4.40 25.49
C LYS A 471 -16.71 3.82 24.08
N PRO A 472 -17.38 2.69 23.83
CA PRO A 472 -17.50 2.10 22.49
C PRO A 472 -18.01 3.08 21.43
N GLU A 473 -18.94 3.97 21.79
CA GLU A 473 -19.53 4.98 20.91
C GLU A 473 -18.47 5.99 20.44
N ASP A 474 -17.63 6.47 21.34
CA ASP A 474 -16.54 7.41 21.03
C ASP A 474 -15.51 6.80 20.08
N ARG A 475 -15.34 5.48 20.15
CA ARG A 475 -14.42 4.75 19.26
C ARG A 475 -14.93 4.68 17.84
N ILE A 476 -16.24 4.42 17.65
CA ILE A 476 -16.88 4.38 16.33
C ILE A 476 -16.76 5.75 15.66
N GLU A 477 -17.09 6.82 16.38
CA GLU A 477 -16.99 8.18 15.87
C GLU A 477 -15.55 8.54 15.45
N ARG A 478 -14.53 8.13 16.23
CA ARG A 478 -13.13 8.32 15.87
C ARG A 478 -12.73 7.54 14.63
N ILE A 479 -13.17 6.29 14.49
CA ILE A 479 -12.92 5.47 13.30
C ILE A 479 -13.50 6.15 12.06
N GLU A 480 -14.74 6.60 12.13
CA GLU A 480 -15.40 7.29 11.02
C GLU A 480 -14.73 8.62 10.68
N SER A 481 -14.21 9.34 11.68
CA SER A 481 -13.49 10.60 11.46
C SER A 481 -12.13 10.44 10.76
N MET A 482 -11.54 9.25 10.81
CA MET A 482 -10.27 8.94 10.15
C MET A 482 -10.45 8.47 8.71
N ARG A 483 -11.66 8.09 8.33
CA ARG A 483 -11.99 7.60 7.00
C ARG A 483 -12.02 8.75 6.00
N GLY A 484 -11.39 8.55 4.87
CA GLY A 484 -11.43 9.47 3.75
C GLY A 484 -11.82 8.77 2.47
N LEU A 485 -12.65 9.41 1.64
CA LEU A 485 -13.03 8.87 0.34
C LEU A 485 -12.14 9.43 -0.76
N THR A 486 -11.70 8.56 -1.65
CA THR A 486 -10.96 8.91 -2.87
C THR A 486 -11.86 8.95 -4.09
N MET A 487 -13.00 8.24 -4.01
CA MET A 487 -14.03 8.23 -5.05
C MET A 487 -15.42 8.19 -4.42
N LEU A 488 -16.32 9.01 -4.94
CA LEU A 488 -17.73 9.02 -4.54
C LEU A 488 -18.61 9.53 -5.69
N GLN A 489 -19.91 9.25 -5.58
CA GLN A 489 -20.92 9.74 -6.50
C GLN A 489 -21.98 10.52 -5.73
N ILE A 490 -22.39 11.68 -6.26
CA ILE A 490 -23.43 12.55 -5.68
C ILE A 490 -24.58 12.65 -6.66
N ALA A 491 -25.77 12.21 -6.24
CA ALA A 491 -27.01 12.42 -6.97
C ALA A 491 -27.62 13.76 -6.58
N ASP A 492 -28.01 14.59 -7.56
CA ASP A 492 -28.73 15.85 -7.33
C ASP A 492 -29.75 16.10 -8.44
N GLY A 493 -31.01 16.17 -8.07
CA GLY A 493 -32.12 16.27 -9.02
C GLY A 493 -32.19 15.05 -9.95
N LYS A 494 -32.02 15.30 -11.26
CA LYS A 494 -32.02 14.25 -12.30
C LYS A 494 -30.63 13.84 -12.75
N GLY A 495 -29.60 14.51 -12.25
CA GLY A 495 -28.21 14.29 -12.66
C GLY A 495 -27.34 13.74 -11.55
N GLU A 496 -26.13 13.46 -11.92
CA GLU A 496 -25.14 12.84 -11.04
C GLU A 496 -23.73 13.41 -11.25
N ALA A 497 -22.96 13.47 -10.20
CA ALA A 497 -21.56 13.86 -10.24
C ALA A 497 -20.71 12.74 -9.62
N MET A 498 -19.72 12.28 -10.34
CA MET A 498 -18.65 11.42 -9.79
C MET A 498 -17.44 12.27 -9.48
N ILE A 499 -16.86 12.05 -8.32
CA ILE A 499 -15.69 12.78 -7.82
C ILE A 499 -14.58 11.77 -7.57
N SER A 500 -13.38 12.04 -8.10
CA SER A 500 -12.21 11.21 -7.93
C SER A 500 -10.97 12.05 -7.61
N THR A 501 -10.24 11.62 -6.59
CA THR A 501 -8.90 12.12 -6.24
C THR A 501 -7.82 11.06 -6.52
N MET A 502 -8.17 10.03 -7.30
CA MET A 502 -7.22 9.04 -7.77
C MET A 502 -6.20 9.66 -8.72
N CYS A 503 -4.99 9.12 -8.73
CA CYS A 503 -3.89 9.56 -9.61
C CYS A 503 -4.15 9.15 -11.07
N THR A 504 -5.17 9.73 -11.70
CA THR A 504 -5.60 9.40 -13.06
C THR A 504 -4.58 9.82 -14.14
N GLU A 505 -3.68 10.76 -13.85
CA GLU A 505 -2.56 11.15 -14.68
C GLU A 505 -1.60 9.99 -14.97
N LYS A 506 -1.58 8.98 -14.09
CA LYS A 506 -0.79 7.75 -14.26
C LYS A 506 -1.39 6.76 -15.27
N ALA A 507 -2.54 7.03 -15.84
CA ALA A 507 -3.16 6.15 -16.83
C ALA A 507 -2.25 5.83 -18.04
N THR A 508 -1.27 6.68 -18.30
CA THR A 508 -0.27 6.46 -19.37
C THR A 508 0.81 5.44 -18.99
N THR A 509 0.98 5.14 -17.71
CA THR A 509 2.01 4.22 -17.19
C THR A 509 1.44 3.10 -16.32
N ASP A 510 0.25 3.28 -15.76
CA ASP A 510 -0.45 2.27 -14.97
C ASP A 510 -1.77 1.87 -15.64
N PRO A 511 -1.91 0.61 -16.05
CA PRO A 511 -3.11 0.16 -16.73
C PRO A 511 -4.37 0.17 -15.86
N VAL A 512 -4.25 0.02 -14.53
CA VAL A 512 -5.40 0.07 -13.62
C VAL A 512 -5.90 1.51 -13.50
N ALA A 513 -5.00 2.50 -13.43
CA ALA A 513 -5.37 3.91 -13.50
C ALA A 513 -6.08 4.23 -14.82
N GLY A 514 -5.60 3.67 -15.95
CA GLY A 514 -6.24 3.80 -17.26
C GLY A 514 -7.63 3.18 -17.29
N LYS A 515 -7.78 1.95 -16.78
CA LYS A 515 -9.07 1.26 -16.70
C LYS A 515 -10.07 2.02 -15.86
N LEU A 516 -9.61 2.61 -14.76
CA LEU A 516 -10.46 3.39 -13.87
C LEU A 516 -11.01 4.63 -14.59
N VAL A 517 -10.20 5.35 -15.38
CA VAL A 517 -10.67 6.50 -16.18
C VAL A 517 -11.73 6.06 -17.19
N VAL A 518 -11.48 4.99 -17.93
CA VAL A 518 -12.43 4.41 -18.89
C VAL A 518 -13.74 4.03 -18.21
N ASN A 519 -13.66 3.34 -17.09
CA ASN A 519 -14.84 2.88 -16.34
C ASN A 519 -15.66 4.04 -15.76
N MET A 520 -15.01 5.09 -15.23
CA MET A 520 -15.71 6.29 -14.74
C MET A 520 -16.53 6.95 -15.86
N ILE A 521 -15.94 7.09 -17.05
CA ILE A 521 -16.60 7.68 -18.22
C ILE A 521 -17.77 6.78 -18.67
N ASN A 522 -17.51 5.48 -18.85
CA ASN A 522 -18.54 4.54 -19.30
C ASN A 522 -19.69 4.45 -18.29
N CYS A 523 -19.41 4.39 -17.00
CA CYS A 523 -20.42 4.38 -15.93
C CYS A 523 -21.37 5.61 -16.02
N LEU A 524 -20.80 6.78 -16.29
CA LEU A 524 -21.56 8.02 -16.39
C LEU A 524 -22.26 8.18 -17.75
N THR A 525 -21.74 7.62 -18.84
CA THR A 525 -22.29 7.81 -20.19
C THR A 525 -23.24 6.71 -20.64
N THR A 526 -23.25 5.56 -19.98
CA THR A 526 -24.23 4.49 -20.25
C THR A 526 -25.59 4.89 -19.66
N ASN A 527 -26.63 4.82 -20.48
CA ASN A 527 -27.99 5.00 -20.00
C ASN A 527 -28.37 3.82 -19.10
N LYS A 528 -28.77 4.11 -17.87
CA LYS A 528 -29.36 3.11 -16.96
C LYS A 528 -30.73 2.69 -17.44
#